data_f5209e639d31264c1800f7933c742ce5
#
_entry.id   f5209e639d31264c1800f7933c742ce5
#
_cell.length_a   1.000
_cell.length_b   1.000
_cell.length_c   1.000
_cell.angle_alpha   90.00
_cell.angle_beta   90.00
_cell.angle_gamma   90.00
#
_symmetry.space_group_name_H-M   'P 1'
#
loop_
_entity.id
_entity.type
_entity.pdbx_description
1 polymer ?
#
loop_
_entity_poly.entity_id
_entity_poly.type
_entity_poly.pdbx_seq_one_letter_code
_entity_poly.pdbx_strand_id
1 'polypeptide(L)'
;SDVYKILGSNEALSYDVEVRTTSEWTIEAPDWIEAEKVGTPTVDEFGQTMTVMHVSIDANPGEQSRYGAVQLIPTEGYNGEFTVFQFGSEVNMTDDGKIAVAAEGNVSFEVTAPFGIIEKVEVPYWVQCTETPAEDGLNSVFEFWIGKNLSDTKAGRECVVEFTVKDSGRSIALPAITQDFVPAGGIVTGPGFKMFAEAWNAGEDISYWTTENEGGVLVNVLSDINMSEVETWTPIGTAARPFDGVFRGNGWLVKAWKGDASLFGHVGAGATVQDIIVDEDCSMTFSGSVTSESWFGVIAGVSYGVIENCENRAAVAVENLDASAETGFGGIVGLCDNGTVRNCKNKASFTVAESVVSNASLNTGGIAGKSHGESSSIVSCSNDGSMNVYARISEVSSALRIGGIAGEAA
;
A
#
# COMPACT_ATOMS: atom_id res chain seq x y z
N SER A 1 -48.83 20.06 -29.28
CA SER A 1 -47.69 19.53 -30.03
C SER A 1 -46.71 18.94 -29.03
N ASP A 2 -46.52 17.65 -29.10
CA ASP A 2 -45.54 16.96 -28.25
C ASP A 2 -44.17 17.41 -28.70
N VAL A 3 -43.46 18.08 -27.80
CA VAL A 3 -42.07 18.48 -28.04
C VAL A 3 -41.21 17.22 -27.81
N TYR A 4 -40.77 16.59 -28.87
CA TYR A 4 -39.82 15.49 -28.77
C TYR A 4 -38.48 16.06 -28.34
N LYS A 5 -37.95 15.53 -27.23
CA LYS A 5 -36.61 15.82 -26.74
C LYS A 5 -35.77 14.59 -26.88
N ILE A 6 -34.59 14.76 -27.44
CA ILE A 6 -33.57 13.74 -27.50
C ILE A 6 -32.48 14.14 -26.52
N LEU A 7 -32.21 13.23 -25.60
CA LEU A 7 -31.15 13.37 -24.61
C LEU A 7 -30.03 12.41 -25.00
N GLY A 8 -28.85 12.94 -25.21
CA GLY A 8 -27.65 12.17 -25.60
C GLY A 8 -26.49 12.41 -24.65
N SER A 9 -25.67 11.35 -24.44
CA SER A 9 -24.34 11.50 -23.89
C SER A 9 -23.48 12.37 -24.79
N ASN A 10 -22.23 12.61 -24.45
CA ASN A 10 -21.29 13.35 -25.32
C ASN A 10 -20.83 12.56 -26.56
N GLU A 11 -21.26 11.30 -26.70
CA GLU A 11 -20.94 10.45 -27.84
C GLU A 11 -21.74 10.80 -29.08
N ALA A 12 -21.25 10.43 -30.26
CA ALA A 12 -22.02 10.48 -31.48
C ALA A 12 -23.20 9.51 -31.40
N LEU A 13 -24.34 9.96 -31.88
CA LEU A 13 -25.59 9.21 -31.87
C LEU A 13 -26.24 9.25 -33.25
N SER A 14 -26.91 8.17 -33.62
CA SER A 14 -27.78 8.19 -34.82
C SER A 14 -29.06 7.40 -34.55
N TYR A 15 -30.15 7.87 -35.16
CA TYR A 15 -31.45 7.22 -35.07
C TYR A 15 -32.38 7.70 -36.21
N ASP A 16 -33.43 6.95 -36.43
CA ASP A 16 -34.43 7.23 -37.46
C ASP A 16 -35.69 7.81 -36.85
N VAL A 17 -36.21 8.84 -37.47
CA VAL A 17 -37.45 9.50 -37.08
C VAL A 17 -38.47 9.36 -38.20
N GLU A 18 -39.68 8.84 -37.92
CA GLU A 18 -40.78 8.84 -38.86
C GLU A 18 -41.45 10.22 -38.89
N VAL A 19 -41.47 10.84 -40.04
CA VAL A 19 -42.13 12.12 -40.27
C VAL A 19 -43.39 11.90 -41.14
N ARG A 20 -44.54 12.32 -40.65
CA ARG A 20 -45.83 12.26 -41.38
C ARG A 20 -46.27 13.64 -41.74
N THR A 21 -46.52 13.90 -43.03
CA THR A 21 -46.89 15.20 -43.53
C THR A 21 -47.77 15.10 -44.76
N THR A 22 -48.54 16.17 -45.02
CA THR A 22 -49.38 16.32 -46.21
C THR A 22 -48.72 17.18 -47.28
N SER A 23 -47.56 17.73 -47.03
CA SER A 23 -46.84 18.61 -47.96
C SER A 23 -45.34 18.25 -48.03
N GLU A 24 -44.70 18.70 -49.10
CA GLU A 24 -43.24 18.66 -49.17
C GLU A 24 -42.63 19.52 -48.07
N TRP A 25 -41.45 19.11 -47.57
CA TRP A 25 -40.78 19.76 -46.47
C TRP A 25 -39.26 19.72 -46.61
N THR A 26 -38.57 20.67 -45.95
CA THR A 26 -37.12 20.74 -45.83
C THR A 26 -36.68 20.63 -44.39
N ILE A 27 -35.39 20.39 -44.16
CA ILE A 27 -34.78 20.20 -42.84
C ILE A 27 -33.79 21.35 -42.62
N GLU A 28 -33.86 21.98 -41.44
CA GLU A 28 -32.82 22.87 -40.94
C GLU A 28 -32.34 22.32 -39.58
N ALA A 29 -31.01 22.19 -39.43
CA ALA A 29 -30.39 21.69 -38.22
C ALA A 29 -29.08 22.45 -37.92
N PRO A 30 -28.61 22.48 -36.67
CA PRO A 30 -27.29 22.98 -36.33
C PRO A 30 -26.19 22.20 -37.03
N ASP A 31 -25.00 22.81 -37.22
CA ASP A 31 -23.83 22.22 -37.92
C ASP A 31 -23.36 20.89 -37.34
N TRP A 32 -23.69 20.58 -36.10
CA TRP A 32 -23.33 19.34 -35.41
C TRP A 32 -24.45 18.26 -35.45
N ILE A 33 -25.52 18.52 -36.19
CA ILE A 33 -26.60 17.58 -36.45
C ILE A 33 -26.81 17.46 -37.96
N GLU A 34 -26.54 16.30 -38.51
CA GLU A 34 -26.88 15.96 -39.87
C GLU A 34 -28.21 15.23 -39.91
N ALA A 35 -29.16 15.72 -40.71
CA ALA A 35 -30.47 15.10 -40.85
C ALA A 35 -30.86 15.02 -42.32
N GLU A 36 -31.18 13.84 -42.79
CA GLU A 36 -31.51 13.57 -44.19
C GLU A 36 -32.71 12.62 -44.33
N LYS A 37 -33.45 12.80 -45.43
CA LYS A 37 -34.52 11.87 -45.78
C LYS A 37 -33.98 10.59 -46.36
N VAL A 38 -34.36 9.44 -45.80
CA VAL A 38 -33.91 8.12 -46.25
C VAL A 38 -35.06 7.23 -46.67
N GLY A 39 -34.79 6.33 -47.58
CA GLY A 39 -35.79 5.39 -48.08
C GLY A 39 -36.79 6.00 -49.07
N THR A 40 -37.81 5.20 -49.42
CA THR A 40 -38.88 5.62 -50.32
C THR A 40 -40.11 6.03 -49.48
N PRO A 41 -40.61 7.25 -49.63
CA PRO A 41 -41.83 7.68 -48.91
C PRO A 41 -43.02 6.79 -49.22
N THR A 42 -43.84 6.51 -48.22
CA THR A 42 -45.08 5.75 -48.36
C THR A 42 -46.28 6.66 -48.02
N VAL A 43 -47.42 6.40 -48.65
CA VAL A 43 -48.64 7.18 -48.35
C VAL A 43 -49.60 6.29 -47.56
N ASP A 44 -50.08 6.80 -46.42
CA ASP A 44 -51.03 6.08 -45.58
C ASP A 44 -52.48 6.20 -46.10
N GLU A 45 -53.42 5.50 -45.46
CA GLU A 45 -54.84 5.49 -45.81
C GLU A 45 -55.53 6.85 -45.67
N PHE A 46 -54.93 7.80 -44.98
CA PHE A 46 -55.42 9.17 -44.78
C PHE A 46 -54.79 10.17 -45.75
N GLY A 47 -53.95 9.70 -46.70
CA GLY A 47 -53.25 10.52 -47.67
C GLY A 47 -52.07 11.29 -47.11
N GLN A 48 -51.54 10.91 -45.94
CA GLN A 48 -50.33 11.47 -45.39
C GLN A 48 -49.12 10.72 -45.93
N THR A 49 -48.06 11.46 -46.28
CA THR A 49 -46.79 10.90 -46.70
C THR A 49 -45.95 10.61 -45.46
N MET A 50 -45.58 9.36 -45.30
CA MET A 50 -44.64 8.91 -44.30
C MET A 50 -43.22 8.88 -44.91
N THR A 51 -42.30 9.59 -44.30
CA THR A 51 -40.88 9.63 -44.69
C THR A 51 -40.03 9.34 -43.46
N VAL A 52 -39.02 8.46 -43.62
CA VAL A 52 -38.02 8.25 -42.58
C VAL A 52 -36.93 9.31 -42.73
N MET A 53 -36.62 9.96 -41.67
CA MET A 53 -35.49 10.89 -41.57
C MET A 53 -34.41 10.27 -40.68
N HIS A 54 -33.23 10.11 -41.24
CA HIS A 54 -32.04 9.71 -40.46
C HIS A 54 -31.40 10.94 -39.83
N VAL A 55 -31.11 10.88 -38.55
CA VAL A 55 -30.49 11.97 -37.78
C VAL A 55 -29.21 11.46 -37.20
N SER A 56 -28.11 12.08 -37.57
CA SER A 56 -26.76 11.82 -37.00
C SER A 56 -26.31 13.03 -36.18
N ILE A 57 -25.90 12.80 -34.99
CA ILE A 57 -25.41 13.81 -34.03
C ILE A 57 -23.94 13.55 -33.77
N ASP A 58 -23.12 14.55 -34.06
CA ASP A 58 -21.69 14.48 -33.79
C ASP A 58 -21.39 14.36 -32.28
N ALA A 59 -20.27 13.74 -31.92
CA ALA A 59 -19.80 13.76 -30.55
C ALA A 59 -19.60 15.20 -30.04
N ASN A 60 -19.89 15.45 -28.79
CA ASN A 60 -19.63 16.74 -28.12
C ASN A 60 -18.30 16.65 -27.32
N PRO A 61 -17.14 17.02 -27.91
CA PRO A 61 -15.87 16.98 -27.21
C PRO A 61 -15.67 18.11 -26.20
N GLY A 62 -16.63 19.04 -26.12
CA GLY A 62 -16.57 20.23 -25.27
C GLY A 62 -16.91 19.93 -23.81
N GLU A 63 -16.55 20.86 -22.93
CA GLU A 63 -16.91 20.80 -21.52
C GLU A 63 -18.39 21.02 -21.28
N GLN A 64 -18.95 21.95 -22.03
CA GLN A 64 -20.33 22.37 -21.83
C GLN A 64 -21.31 21.55 -22.67
N SER A 65 -22.45 21.27 -22.07
CA SER A 65 -23.59 20.70 -22.76
C SER A 65 -24.07 21.64 -23.87
N ARG A 66 -24.58 21.05 -24.93
CA ARG A 66 -25.12 21.82 -26.07
C ARG A 66 -26.56 21.47 -26.36
N TYR A 67 -27.24 22.44 -26.94
CA TYR A 67 -28.64 22.34 -27.28
C TYR A 67 -28.85 22.79 -28.72
N GLY A 68 -29.70 22.10 -29.46
CA GLY A 68 -30.06 22.47 -30.82
C GLY A 68 -31.45 21.97 -31.19
N ALA A 69 -32.06 22.65 -32.13
CA ALA A 69 -33.36 22.27 -32.68
C ALA A 69 -33.21 21.83 -34.13
N VAL A 70 -33.81 20.70 -34.47
CA VAL A 70 -34.03 20.29 -35.87
C VAL A 70 -35.42 20.76 -36.28
N GLN A 71 -35.47 21.61 -37.28
CA GLN A 71 -36.72 22.15 -37.79
C GLN A 71 -37.14 21.47 -39.07
N LEU A 72 -38.39 21.10 -39.15
CA LEU A 72 -39.07 20.55 -40.33
C LEU A 72 -39.94 21.63 -40.92
N ILE A 73 -39.54 22.13 -42.06
CA ILE A 73 -40.20 23.31 -42.69
C ILE A 73 -41.03 22.81 -43.88
N PRO A 74 -42.35 22.66 -43.75
CA PRO A 74 -43.22 22.27 -44.84
C PRO A 74 -43.45 23.42 -45.80
N THR A 75 -43.78 23.10 -47.07
CA THR A 75 -44.15 24.11 -48.05
C THR A 75 -45.49 24.75 -47.74
N GLU A 76 -46.38 24.03 -47.05
CA GLU A 76 -47.66 24.50 -46.57
C GLU A 76 -47.92 24.00 -45.15
N GLY A 77 -48.38 24.83 -44.25
CA GLY A 77 -48.74 24.47 -42.88
C GLY A 77 -47.79 25.05 -41.83
N TYR A 78 -47.67 24.39 -40.70
CA TYR A 78 -46.84 24.81 -39.57
C TYR A 78 -45.55 24.03 -39.50
N ASN A 79 -44.45 24.68 -39.10
CA ASN A 79 -43.18 24.04 -38.86
C ASN A 79 -43.28 22.99 -37.73
N GLY A 80 -42.66 21.85 -37.95
CA GLY A 80 -42.40 20.88 -36.91
C GLY A 80 -41.00 21.12 -36.31
N GLU A 81 -40.82 20.76 -35.07
CA GLU A 81 -39.54 20.90 -34.40
C GLU A 81 -39.36 19.77 -33.39
N PHE A 82 -38.15 19.26 -33.31
CA PHE A 82 -37.69 18.48 -32.15
C PHE A 82 -36.35 19.01 -31.69
N THR A 83 -36.07 18.87 -30.41
CA THR A 83 -34.87 19.39 -29.78
C THR A 83 -33.93 18.27 -29.41
N VAL A 84 -32.61 18.54 -29.59
CA VAL A 84 -31.53 17.66 -29.16
C VAL A 84 -30.77 18.38 -28.05
N PHE A 85 -30.66 17.72 -26.91
CA PHE A 85 -29.78 18.13 -25.84
C PHE A 85 -28.66 17.07 -25.72
N GLN A 86 -27.42 17.50 -25.79
CA GLN A 86 -26.27 16.63 -25.68
C GLN A 86 -25.38 17.14 -24.55
N PHE A 87 -25.07 16.25 -23.62
CA PHE A 87 -24.22 16.57 -22.49
C PHE A 87 -22.78 16.92 -22.95
N GLY A 88 -22.16 17.84 -22.24
CA GLY A 88 -20.72 18.03 -22.23
C GLY A 88 -20.06 17.11 -21.21
N SER A 89 -18.78 17.30 -21.02
CA SER A 89 -18.00 16.55 -20.03
C SER A 89 -17.85 17.32 -18.69
N GLU A 90 -18.90 18.04 -18.31
CA GLU A 90 -18.92 18.75 -17.02
C GLU A 90 -18.93 17.75 -15.87
N VAL A 91 -18.04 17.98 -14.91
CA VAL A 91 -18.00 17.23 -13.64
C VAL A 91 -18.35 18.20 -12.52
N ASN A 92 -19.40 17.90 -11.79
CA ASN A 92 -19.93 18.77 -10.74
C ASN A 92 -19.72 18.14 -9.36
N MET A 93 -19.16 18.90 -8.44
CA MET A 93 -19.04 18.52 -7.04
C MET A 93 -20.27 19.02 -6.26
N THR A 94 -20.79 18.19 -5.39
CA THR A 94 -21.88 18.56 -4.48
C THR A 94 -21.42 19.41 -3.30
N ASP A 95 -20.11 19.42 -3.03
CA ASP A 95 -19.46 20.27 -2.03
C ASP A 95 -18.65 21.37 -2.72
N ASP A 96 -18.54 22.56 -2.14
CA ASP A 96 -17.92 23.78 -2.72
C ASP A 96 -16.38 23.70 -2.91
N GLY A 97 -15.88 22.52 -3.21
CA GLY A 97 -14.51 22.22 -3.63
C GLY A 97 -13.50 22.13 -2.50
N LYS A 98 -13.95 22.08 -1.25
CA LYS A 98 -13.07 21.85 -0.11
C LYS A 98 -12.99 20.36 0.21
N ILE A 99 -11.87 19.75 -0.13
CA ILE A 99 -11.62 18.33 0.16
C ILE A 99 -10.58 18.20 1.29
N ALA A 100 -10.70 19.01 2.33
CA ALA A 100 -9.95 18.83 3.55
C ALA A 100 -10.64 17.79 4.43
N VAL A 101 -9.98 16.67 4.68
CA VAL A 101 -10.52 15.55 5.45
C VAL A 101 -9.90 15.54 6.83
N ALA A 102 -10.73 15.44 7.88
CA ALA A 102 -10.22 15.31 9.25
C ALA A 102 -9.35 14.05 9.40
N ALA A 103 -8.35 14.11 10.28
CA ALA A 103 -7.43 12.99 10.54
C ALA A 103 -8.16 11.70 10.96
N GLU A 104 -9.25 11.83 11.72
CA GLU A 104 -10.10 10.70 12.14
C GLU A 104 -10.83 10.01 10.98
N GLY A 105 -10.97 10.68 9.84
CA GLY A 105 -11.57 10.11 8.63
C GLY A 105 -13.08 9.92 8.68
N ASN A 106 -13.59 8.93 7.94
CA ASN A 106 -15.01 8.63 7.77
C ASN A 106 -15.78 9.76 7.10
N VAL A 107 -15.17 10.36 6.09
CA VAL A 107 -15.78 11.42 5.26
C VAL A 107 -16.14 10.83 3.92
N SER A 108 -17.35 11.11 3.45
CA SER A 108 -17.76 10.86 2.07
C SER A 108 -18.12 12.18 1.40
N PHE A 109 -17.90 12.25 0.10
CA PHE A 109 -18.37 13.32 -0.76
C PHE A 109 -18.74 12.75 -2.12
N GLU A 110 -19.57 13.46 -2.83
CA GLU A 110 -20.10 13.04 -4.12
C GLU A 110 -19.66 13.99 -5.23
N VAL A 111 -19.42 13.41 -6.39
CA VAL A 111 -19.19 14.14 -7.63
C VAL A 111 -20.15 13.60 -8.67
N THR A 112 -20.83 14.46 -9.38
CA THR A 112 -21.73 14.05 -10.47
C THR A 112 -21.11 14.37 -11.81
N ALA A 113 -21.28 13.46 -12.76
CA ALA A 113 -20.90 13.65 -14.16
C ALA A 113 -22.00 13.08 -15.06
N PRO A 114 -22.17 13.56 -16.28
CA PRO A 114 -23.10 12.97 -17.22
C PRO A 114 -22.80 11.48 -17.42
N PHE A 115 -23.87 10.67 -17.52
CA PHE A 115 -23.76 9.22 -17.61
C PHE A 115 -22.90 8.78 -18.81
N GLY A 116 -21.97 7.87 -18.55
CA GLY A 116 -21.13 7.27 -19.60
C GLY A 116 -20.00 8.16 -20.13
N ILE A 117 -19.80 9.37 -19.57
CA ILE A 117 -18.73 10.28 -20.00
C ILE A 117 -17.39 9.95 -19.40
N ILE A 118 -17.36 9.43 -18.19
CA ILE A 118 -16.12 9.09 -17.50
C ILE A 118 -15.72 7.65 -17.85
N GLU A 119 -14.52 7.52 -18.42
CA GLU A 119 -13.92 6.22 -18.74
C GLU A 119 -13.17 5.64 -17.55
N LYS A 120 -12.48 6.50 -16.78
CA LYS A 120 -11.61 6.07 -15.68
C LYS A 120 -11.59 7.11 -14.58
N VAL A 121 -11.56 6.63 -13.33
CA VAL A 121 -11.29 7.42 -12.14
C VAL A 121 -10.04 6.86 -11.46
N GLU A 122 -9.01 7.68 -11.32
CA GLU A 122 -7.77 7.28 -10.65
C GLU A 122 -7.76 7.77 -9.21
N VAL A 123 -7.69 6.82 -8.28
CA VAL A 123 -7.64 7.08 -6.84
C VAL A 123 -6.52 6.28 -6.18
N PRO A 124 -5.88 6.80 -5.12
CA PRO A 124 -4.93 6.02 -4.34
C PRO A 124 -5.66 4.94 -3.53
N TYR A 125 -4.92 3.93 -3.06
CA TYR A 125 -5.45 2.78 -2.32
C TYR A 125 -6.26 3.13 -1.05
N TRP A 126 -6.10 4.32 -0.50
CA TRP A 126 -6.77 4.79 0.71
C TRP A 126 -8.06 5.59 0.44
N VAL A 127 -8.39 5.80 -0.83
CA VAL A 127 -9.64 6.41 -1.29
C VAL A 127 -10.46 5.34 -1.99
N GLN A 128 -11.67 5.12 -1.56
CA GLN A 128 -12.63 4.26 -2.26
C GLN A 128 -13.54 5.12 -3.12
N CYS A 129 -13.78 4.69 -4.34
CA CYS A 129 -14.71 5.33 -5.25
C CYS A 129 -15.71 4.30 -5.76
N THR A 130 -16.99 4.65 -5.71
CA THR A 130 -18.09 3.87 -6.29
C THR A 130 -18.87 4.72 -7.26
N GLU A 131 -19.24 4.15 -8.40
CA GLU A 131 -20.10 4.80 -9.39
C GLU A 131 -21.49 4.19 -9.35
N THR A 132 -22.51 5.02 -9.30
CA THR A 132 -23.93 4.62 -9.38
C THR A 132 -24.68 5.55 -10.33
N PRO A 133 -25.66 5.03 -11.10
CA PRO A 133 -26.56 5.91 -11.86
C PRO A 133 -27.34 6.84 -10.92
N ALA A 134 -27.41 8.11 -11.27
CA ALA A 134 -28.27 9.05 -10.56
C ALA A 134 -29.77 8.75 -10.80
N GLU A 135 -30.65 9.20 -9.91
CA GLU A 135 -32.08 8.99 -10.00
C GLU A 135 -32.71 9.64 -11.26
N ASP A 136 -32.06 10.67 -11.80
CA ASP A 136 -32.48 11.34 -13.02
C ASP A 136 -32.23 10.52 -14.29
N GLY A 137 -31.45 9.43 -14.22
CA GLY A 137 -31.07 8.59 -15.34
C GLY A 137 -30.16 9.27 -16.37
N LEU A 138 -29.71 10.50 -16.10
CA LEU A 138 -28.91 11.33 -17.01
C LEU A 138 -27.45 11.46 -16.53
N ASN A 139 -27.22 11.27 -15.23
CA ASN A 139 -25.93 11.43 -14.59
C ASN A 139 -25.47 10.13 -13.92
N SER A 140 -24.16 10.01 -13.72
CA SER A 140 -23.53 9.10 -12.77
C SER A 140 -23.14 9.87 -11.52
N VAL A 141 -23.32 9.25 -10.36
CA VAL A 141 -22.80 9.73 -9.07
C VAL A 141 -21.58 8.93 -8.71
N PHE A 142 -20.47 9.60 -8.50
CA PHE A 142 -19.22 9.03 -7.97
C PHE A 142 -19.14 9.38 -6.50
N GLU A 143 -19.34 8.39 -5.65
CA GLU A 143 -19.21 8.52 -4.20
C GLU A 143 -17.80 8.15 -3.79
N PHE A 144 -17.10 9.05 -3.10
CA PHE A 144 -15.77 8.85 -2.56
C PHE A 144 -15.86 8.67 -1.05
N TRP A 145 -15.19 7.66 -0.55
CA TRP A 145 -15.07 7.40 0.88
C TRP A 145 -13.61 7.40 1.32
N ILE A 146 -13.31 8.10 2.41
CA ILE A 146 -11.97 8.27 2.98
C ILE A 146 -12.00 7.89 4.45
N GLY A 147 -11.26 6.86 4.82
CA GLY A 147 -11.11 6.41 6.20
C GLY A 147 -10.04 7.18 6.97
N LYS A 148 -9.85 6.79 8.22
CA LYS A 148 -8.78 7.35 9.08
C LYS A 148 -7.41 7.23 8.43
N ASN A 149 -6.57 8.24 8.63
CA ASN A 149 -5.15 8.16 8.32
C ASN A 149 -4.39 7.70 9.57
N LEU A 150 -4.33 6.40 9.80
CA LEU A 150 -3.48 5.82 10.84
C LEU A 150 -2.04 5.85 10.34
N SER A 151 -1.20 6.69 10.94
CA SER A 151 0.21 6.82 10.56
C SER A 151 1.13 6.43 11.71
N ASP A 152 2.20 5.73 11.40
CA ASP A 152 3.32 5.45 12.30
C ASP A 152 4.57 6.27 11.95
N THR A 153 4.46 7.14 10.93
CA THR A 153 5.53 8.05 10.47
C THR A 153 5.24 9.54 10.74
N LYS A 154 4.18 9.85 11.47
CA LYS A 154 3.72 11.23 11.73
C LYS A 154 3.45 12.03 10.45
N ALA A 155 2.95 11.36 9.42
CA ALA A 155 2.73 11.96 8.12
C ALA A 155 1.24 12.05 7.78
N GLY A 156 0.80 13.23 7.37
CA GLY A 156 -0.43 13.42 6.62
C GLY A 156 -0.34 12.80 5.23
N ARG A 157 -1.45 12.78 4.52
CA ARG A 157 -1.52 12.28 3.13
C ARG A 157 -2.27 13.24 2.24
N GLU A 158 -1.92 13.22 0.97
CA GLU A 158 -2.53 14.05 -0.06
C GLU A 158 -2.66 13.25 -1.35
N CYS A 159 -3.71 13.51 -2.10
CA CYS A 159 -3.85 13.04 -3.48
C CYS A 159 -4.70 14.00 -4.31
N VAL A 160 -4.57 13.88 -5.62
CA VAL A 160 -5.48 14.45 -6.59
C VAL A 160 -6.24 13.31 -7.24
N VAL A 161 -7.56 13.41 -7.30
CA VAL A 161 -8.40 12.48 -8.05
C VAL A 161 -8.54 13.00 -9.47
N GLU A 162 -8.27 12.14 -10.45
CA GLU A 162 -8.40 12.47 -11.85
C GLU A 162 -9.46 11.62 -12.52
N PHE A 163 -10.34 12.31 -13.27
CA PHE A 163 -11.31 11.69 -14.16
C PHE A 163 -10.78 11.73 -15.59
N THR A 164 -10.75 10.61 -16.26
CA THR A 164 -10.47 10.56 -17.70
C THR A 164 -11.77 10.57 -18.47
N VAL A 165 -11.94 11.56 -19.34
CA VAL A 165 -13.11 11.70 -20.19
C VAL A 165 -12.98 10.78 -21.39
N LYS A 166 -14.02 9.98 -21.63
CA LYS A 166 -14.12 9.04 -22.76
C LYS A 166 -13.91 9.74 -24.09
N ASP A 167 -13.34 9.03 -25.04
CA ASP A 167 -13.07 9.43 -26.42
C ASP A 167 -12.15 10.63 -26.61
N SER A 168 -12.04 11.53 -25.67
CA SER A 168 -11.13 12.67 -25.73
C SER A 168 -9.80 12.44 -25.02
N GLY A 169 -9.74 11.49 -24.06
CA GLY A 169 -8.59 11.28 -23.20
C GLY A 169 -8.25 12.48 -22.30
N ARG A 170 -9.15 13.45 -22.20
CA ARG A 170 -8.95 14.65 -21.39
C ARG A 170 -9.04 14.29 -19.91
N SER A 171 -8.08 14.78 -19.14
CA SER A 171 -8.12 14.63 -17.68
C SER A 171 -8.78 15.83 -17.01
N ILE A 172 -9.65 15.56 -16.04
CA ILE A 172 -10.26 16.56 -15.17
C ILE A 172 -9.82 16.24 -13.75
N ALA A 173 -9.00 17.11 -13.17
CA ALA A 173 -8.54 16.97 -11.80
C ALA A 173 -9.52 17.63 -10.82
N LEU A 174 -9.87 16.91 -9.76
CA LEU A 174 -10.54 17.51 -8.60
C LEU A 174 -9.52 18.29 -7.75
N PRO A 175 -9.97 19.19 -6.86
CA PRO A 175 -9.11 19.79 -5.87
C PRO A 175 -8.39 18.72 -5.05
N ALA A 176 -7.14 19.00 -4.64
CA ALA A 176 -6.36 18.05 -3.85
C ALA A 176 -7.09 17.69 -2.54
N ILE A 177 -7.13 16.39 -2.27
CA ILE A 177 -7.64 15.85 -1.00
C ILE A 177 -6.46 15.79 -0.04
N THR A 178 -6.54 16.50 1.07
CA THR A 178 -5.54 16.51 2.13
C THR A 178 -6.13 15.95 3.40
N GLN A 179 -5.38 15.09 4.08
CA GLN A 179 -5.78 14.53 5.37
C GLN A 179 -4.59 14.50 6.32
N ASP A 180 -4.75 15.07 7.51
CA ASP A 180 -3.78 14.94 8.59
C ASP A 180 -3.77 13.49 9.12
N PHE A 181 -3.03 13.19 10.17
CA PHE A 181 -2.87 11.84 10.68
C PHE A 181 -3.33 11.72 12.14
N VAL A 182 -3.64 10.49 12.54
CA VAL A 182 -3.74 10.06 13.94
C VAL A 182 -2.68 9.00 14.21
N PRO A 183 -2.12 8.93 15.45
CA PRO A 183 -1.17 7.89 15.82
C PRO A 183 -1.73 6.49 15.56
N ALA A 184 -0.92 5.63 14.95
CA ALA A 184 -1.32 4.24 14.71
C ALA A 184 -1.40 3.44 16.01
N GLY A 185 -0.68 3.87 17.07
CA GLY A 185 -0.60 3.15 18.34
C GLY A 185 0.20 1.84 18.24
N GLY A 186 1.03 1.70 17.21
CA GLY A 186 1.86 0.56 16.92
C GLY A 186 2.66 0.75 15.64
N ILE A 187 3.33 -0.31 15.19
CA ILE A 187 4.16 -0.31 13.98
C ILE A 187 3.32 -0.82 12.80
N VAL A 188 3.27 -0.05 11.71
CA VAL A 188 2.49 -0.34 10.50
C VAL A 188 3.40 -0.45 9.28
N THR A 189 4.50 0.34 9.23
CA THR A 189 5.38 0.45 8.05
C THR A 189 6.84 0.25 8.42
N GLY A 190 7.69 -0.05 7.42
CA GLY A 190 9.15 -0.10 7.60
C GLY A 190 9.73 1.24 8.07
N PRO A 191 9.40 2.37 7.43
CA PRO A 191 9.80 3.69 7.91
C PRO A 191 9.36 4.00 9.35
N GLY A 192 8.12 3.67 9.72
CA GLY A 192 7.63 3.81 11.10
C GLY A 192 8.39 2.94 12.10
N PHE A 193 8.73 1.70 11.70
CA PHE A 193 9.56 0.80 12.49
C PHE A 193 10.95 1.39 12.73
N LYS A 194 11.58 1.96 11.71
CA LYS A 194 12.87 2.67 11.83
C LYS A 194 12.75 3.86 12.77
N MET A 195 11.74 4.71 12.61
CA MET A 195 11.53 5.87 13.47
C MET A 195 11.33 5.47 14.95
N PHE A 196 10.62 4.37 15.21
CA PHE A 196 10.50 3.83 16.57
C PHE A 196 11.87 3.40 17.12
N ALA A 197 12.67 2.67 16.33
CA ALA A 197 13.99 2.20 16.76
C ALA A 197 14.93 3.37 17.12
N GLU A 198 14.94 4.40 16.29
CA GLU A 198 15.72 5.62 16.52
C GLU A 198 15.25 6.38 17.76
N ALA A 199 13.93 6.58 17.92
CA ALA A 199 13.36 7.24 19.10
C ALA A 199 13.64 6.47 20.40
N TRP A 200 13.51 5.12 20.39
CA TRP A 200 13.88 4.29 21.54
C TRP A 200 15.33 4.51 21.92
N ASN A 201 16.25 4.39 20.96
CA ASN A 201 17.69 4.50 21.21
C ASN A 201 18.10 5.89 21.69
N ALA A 202 17.46 6.94 21.17
CA ALA A 202 17.69 8.33 21.60
C ALA A 202 17.05 8.67 22.95
N GLY A 203 16.14 7.85 23.46
CA GLY A 203 15.36 8.15 24.66
C GLY A 203 14.31 9.20 24.47
N GLU A 204 13.82 9.33 23.25
CA GLU A 204 12.74 10.23 22.89
C GLU A 204 11.37 9.68 23.28
N ASP A 205 10.32 10.50 23.14
CA ASP A 205 8.95 10.10 23.36
C ASP A 205 8.49 9.05 22.33
N ILE A 206 8.13 7.87 22.82
CA ILE A 206 7.65 6.72 22.05
C ILE A 206 6.15 6.49 22.18
N SER A 207 5.42 7.33 22.88
CA SER A 207 3.96 7.20 23.10
C SER A 207 3.17 7.09 21.80
N TYR A 208 3.74 7.57 20.71
CA TYR A 208 3.20 7.48 19.36
C TYR A 208 3.03 6.05 18.82
N TRP A 209 3.94 5.15 19.19
CA TRP A 209 3.98 3.74 18.74
C TRP A 209 3.59 2.73 19.82
N THR A 210 3.31 3.22 21.02
CA THR A 210 3.10 2.36 22.18
C THR A 210 1.71 2.49 22.75
N THR A 211 1.28 1.45 23.43
CA THR A 211 0.12 1.48 24.32
C THR A 211 0.56 1.22 25.74
N GLU A 212 -0.13 1.80 26.71
CA GLU A 212 0.12 1.50 28.12
C GLU A 212 -0.34 0.08 28.45
N ASN A 213 0.50 -0.63 29.20
CA ASN A 213 0.19 -1.96 29.73
C ASN A 213 0.56 -1.96 31.23
N GLU A 214 -0.06 -2.84 32.02
CA GLU A 214 0.23 -3.04 33.45
C GLU A 214 1.70 -3.39 33.73
N GLY A 215 2.48 -3.82 32.71
CA GLY A 215 3.90 -4.16 32.78
C GLY A 215 4.87 -3.14 32.17
N GLY A 216 4.42 -1.96 31.75
CA GLY A 216 5.27 -0.94 31.11
C GLY A 216 4.97 -0.74 29.63
N VAL A 217 6.01 -0.54 28.83
CA VAL A 217 5.89 -0.27 27.37
C VAL A 217 5.41 -1.49 26.61
N LEU A 218 4.34 -1.33 25.83
CA LEU A 218 3.85 -2.34 24.89
C LEU A 218 3.90 -1.77 23.47
N VAL A 219 4.62 -2.43 22.59
CA VAL A 219 4.68 -2.16 21.15
C VAL A 219 4.00 -3.29 20.39
N ASN A 220 3.04 -2.97 19.54
CA ASN A 220 2.39 -3.94 18.67
C ASN A 220 2.74 -3.68 17.20
N VAL A 221 3.02 -4.73 16.46
CA VAL A 221 3.01 -4.70 15.00
C VAL A 221 1.57 -4.90 14.54
N LEU A 222 1.08 -4.04 13.65
CA LEU A 222 -0.33 -3.98 13.25
C LEU A 222 -0.58 -4.45 11.82
N SER A 223 0.49 -4.64 11.03
CA SER A 223 0.45 -5.14 9.64
C SER A 223 1.79 -5.75 9.27
N ASP A 224 1.88 -6.38 8.09
CA ASP A 224 3.17 -6.75 7.50
C ASP A 224 4.05 -5.52 7.32
N ILE A 225 5.32 -5.62 7.71
CA ILE A 225 6.31 -4.57 7.68
C ILE A 225 7.19 -4.70 6.44
N ASN A 226 6.97 -3.86 5.45
CA ASN A 226 7.82 -3.79 4.26
C ASN A 226 9.02 -2.88 4.52
N MET A 227 10.22 -3.48 4.51
CA MET A 227 11.50 -2.79 4.80
C MET A 227 12.21 -2.29 3.53
N SER A 228 11.62 -2.42 2.34
CA SER A 228 12.28 -2.03 1.07
C SER A 228 12.66 -0.55 0.99
N GLU A 229 11.97 0.31 1.71
CA GLU A 229 12.24 1.76 1.78
C GLU A 229 13.20 2.13 2.93
N VAL A 230 13.64 1.15 3.73
CA VAL A 230 14.56 1.35 4.84
C VAL A 230 15.99 1.09 4.37
N GLU A 231 16.68 2.14 3.93
CA GLU A 231 18.04 2.03 3.41
C GLU A 231 19.08 1.61 4.48
N THR A 232 18.90 2.09 5.71
CA THR A 232 19.78 1.79 6.85
C THR A 232 18.95 1.42 8.06
N TRP A 233 19.36 0.35 8.75
CA TRP A 233 18.70 -0.11 9.96
C TRP A 233 19.60 0.08 11.18
N THR A 234 19.06 0.68 12.25
CA THR A 234 19.69 0.74 13.56
C THR A 234 18.95 -0.20 14.51
N PRO A 235 19.58 -1.23 15.06
CA PRO A 235 18.92 -2.17 15.96
C PRO A 235 18.25 -1.49 17.15
N ILE A 236 17.10 -2.00 17.55
CA ILE A 236 16.36 -1.51 18.73
C ILE A 236 17.11 -1.93 19.99
N GLY A 237 17.42 -0.95 20.84
CA GLY A 237 18.14 -1.17 22.09
C GLY A 237 19.67 -1.27 21.90
N THR A 238 20.38 -0.57 22.76
CA THR A 238 21.85 -0.57 22.82
C THR A 238 22.31 -1.16 24.15
N ALA A 239 23.61 -1.42 24.32
CA ALA A 239 24.15 -1.87 25.60
C ALA A 239 23.89 -0.87 26.75
N ALA A 240 23.88 0.45 26.46
CA ALA A 240 23.60 1.49 27.42
C ALA A 240 22.08 1.69 27.67
N ARG A 241 21.24 1.35 26.69
CA ARG A 241 19.79 1.47 26.77
C ARG A 241 19.16 0.25 26.08
N PRO A 242 19.17 -0.93 26.72
CA PRO A 242 18.51 -2.11 26.18
C PRO A 242 17.01 -1.86 25.96
N PHE A 243 16.40 -2.58 25.03
CA PHE A 243 14.94 -2.58 24.93
C PHE A 243 14.37 -3.22 26.20
N ASP A 244 13.50 -2.48 26.88
CA ASP A 244 12.87 -2.91 28.14
C ASP A 244 11.34 -2.70 28.05
N GLY A 245 10.65 -3.71 27.58
CA GLY A 245 9.20 -3.70 27.35
C GLY A 245 8.72 -4.97 26.66
N VAL A 246 7.50 -4.97 26.21
CA VAL A 246 6.91 -6.06 25.43
C VAL A 246 6.80 -5.62 23.98
N PHE A 247 7.45 -6.34 23.08
CA PHE A 247 7.30 -6.17 21.63
C PHE A 247 6.59 -7.38 21.05
N ARG A 248 5.42 -7.16 20.45
CA ARG A 248 4.59 -8.18 19.82
C ARG A 248 4.56 -8.03 18.33
N GLY A 249 5.14 -8.99 17.61
CA GLY A 249 5.04 -9.12 16.16
C GLY A 249 3.65 -9.52 15.68
N ASN A 250 2.82 -10.13 16.57
CA ASN A 250 1.46 -10.58 16.28
C ASN A 250 1.35 -11.53 15.06
N GLY A 251 2.45 -12.17 14.68
CA GLY A 251 2.52 -13.06 13.51
C GLY A 251 2.57 -12.34 12.16
N TRP A 252 2.65 -11.01 12.13
CA TRP A 252 2.90 -10.25 10.92
C TRP A 252 4.33 -10.45 10.42
N LEU A 253 4.52 -10.28 9.12
CA LEU A 253 5.79 -10.55 8.46
C LEU A 253 6.67 -9.28 8.38
N VAL A 254 7.96 -9.44 8.64
CA VAL A 254 8.98 -8.47 8.22
C VAL A 254 9.45 -8.91 6.84
N LYS A 255 9.26 -8.06 5.83
CA LYS A 255 9.46 -8.36 4.41
C LYS A 255 10.48 -7.45 3.74
N ALA A 256 11.08 -7.95 2.66
CA ALA A 256 11.96 -7.20 1.77
C ALA A 256 13.14 -6.52 2.49
N TRP A 257 13.58 -7.06 3.63
CA TRP A 257 14.69 -6.53 4.41
C TRP A 257 16.03 -7.11 3.94
N LYS A 258 16.93 -6.21 3.55
CA LYS A 258 18.33 -6.55 3.25
C LYS A 258 19.17 -5.91 4.34
N GLY A 259 19.40 -6.65 5.42
CA GLY A 259 20.03 -6.13 6.62
C GLY A 259 21.47 -6.60 6.82
N ASP A 260 22.21 -5.84 7.61
CA ASP A 260 23.56 -6.13 8.09
C ASP A 260 23.65 -6.11 9.62
N ALA A 261 22.51 -5.99 10.30
CA ALA A 261 22.39 -5.94 11.75
C ALA A 261 21.12 -6.67 12.21
N SER A 262 21.05 -7.02 13.50
CA SER A 262 19.87 -7.63 14.13
C SER A 262 18.69 -6.67 14.18
N LEU A 263 17.44 -7.17 14.31
CA LEU A 263 16.28 -6.29 14.58
C LEU A 263 16.42 -5.58 15.93
N PHE A 264 16.83 -6.34 16.96
CA PHE A 264 17.17 -5.80 18.29
C PHE A 264 18.66 -5.90 18.53
N GLY A 265 19.28 -4.82 19.00
CA GLY A 265 20.67 -4.85 19.43
C GLY A 265 20.78 -5.54 20.79
N HIS A 266 20.11 -5.01 21.79
CA HIS A 266 20.07 -5.54 23.16
C HIS A 266 18.63 -5.61 23.69
N VAL A 267 18.24 -6.78 24.14
CA VAL A 267 16.95 -7.04 24.81
C VAL A 267 17.21 -7.13 26.32
N GLY A 268 16.61 -6.26 27.10
CA GLY A 268 16.81 -6.16 28.55
C GLY A 268 16.20 -7.31 29.33
N ALA A 269 16.62 -7.50 30.58
CA ALA A 269 16.20 -8.64 31.41
C ALA A 269 14.69 -8.67 31.71
N GLY A 270 14.01 -7.51 31.73
CA GLY A 270 12.56 -7.39 31.91
C GLY A 270 11.76 -7.51 30.62
N ALA A 271 12.43 -7.53 29.46
CA ALA A 271 11.78 -7.44 28.16
C ALA A 271 11.29 -8.79 27.62
N THR A 272 10.28 -8.70 26.79
CA THR A 272 9.82 -9.83 25.97
C THR A 272 9.69 -9.38 24.51
N VAL A 273 10.31 -10.12 23.61
CA VAL A 273 10.19 -9.99 22.16
C VAL A 273 9.52 -11.24 21.63
N GLN A 274 8.35 -11.09 21.02
CA GLN A 274 7.55 -12.26 20.65
C GLN A 274 6.84 -12.15 19.32
N ASP A 275 6.55 -13.31 18.73
CA ASP A 275 5.67 -13.49 17.56
C ASP A 275 6.15 -12.72 16.30
N ILE A 276 7.46 -12.58 16.12
CA ILE A 276 8.08 -11.95 14.94
C ILE A 276 8.42 -13.03 13.92
N ILE A 277 8.02 -12.81 12.67
CA ILE A 277 8.39 -13.66 11.54
C ILE A 277 9.17 -12.81 10.52
N VAL A 278 10.43 -13.17 10.28
CA VAL A 278 11.23 -12.57 9.21
C VAL A 278 11.10 -13.44 7.97
N ASP A 279 10.56 -12.85 6.90
CA ASP A 279 10.14 -13.59 5.72
C ASP A 279 11.30 -14.05 4.82
N GLU A 280 11.03 -14.99 3.91
CA GLU A 280 12.02 -15.60 3.01
C GLU A 280 12.54 -14.65 1.93
N ASP A 281 11.84 -13.54 1.65
CA ASP A 281 12.29 -12.49 0.75
C ASP A 281 13.33 -11.55 1.40
N CYS A 282 13.60 -11.74 2.69
CA CYS A 282 14.63 -11.03 3.42
C CYS A 282 16.00 -11.73 3.29
N SER A 283 17.09 -10.98 3.46
CA SER A 283 18.45 -11.51 3.56
C SER A 283 19.28 -10.71 4.54
N MET A 284 20.12 -11.43 5.30
CA MET A 284 21.05 -10.85 6.28
C MET A 284 22.48 -11.12 5.87
N THR A 285 23.31 -10.08 5.80
CA THR A 285 24.74 -10.23 5.47
C THR A 285 25.59 -9.50 6.49
N PHE A 286 26.37 -10.26 7.25
CA PHE A 286 27.31 -9.73 8.23
C PHE A 286 28.72 -9.71 7.66
N SER A 287 29.39 -8.56 7.69
CA SER A 287 30.73 -8.37 7.13
C SER A 287 31.50 -7.29 7.88
N GLY A 288 32.80 -7.10 7.57
CA GLY A 288 33.63 -6.04 8.10
C GLY A 288 34.59 -6.49 9.20
N SER A 289 35.06 -5.55 10.04
CA SER A 289 36.05 -5.83 11.09
C SER A 289 35.38 -5.80 12.47
N VAL A 290 35.61 -6.88 13.24
CA VAL A 290 35.11 -7.03 14.61
C VAL A 290 36.32 -6.97 15.57
N THR A 291 36.42 -5.88 16.34
CA THR A 291 37.51 -5.59 17.26
C THR A 291 37.13 -5.68 18.74
N SER A 292 35.85 -5.85 19.03
CA SER A 292 35.25 -6.09 20.35
C SER A 292 34.26 -7.22 20.29
N GLU A 293 33.94 -7.86 21.40
CA GLU A 293 32.93 -8.90 21.44
C GLU A 293 31.63 -8.44 20.74
N SER A 294 31.19 -9.25 19.80
CA SER A 294 30.06 -8.90 18.94
C SER A 294 29.17 -10.10 18.67
N TRP A 295 27.89 -9.87 18.76
CA TRP A 295 26.84 -10.89 18.71
C TRP A 295 25.78 -10.53 17.71
N PHE A 296 25.51 -11.42 16.77
CA PHE A 296 24.59 -11.21 15.65
C PHE A 296 23.55 -12.34 15.59
N GLY A 297 22.28 -11.96 15.65
CA GLY A 297 21.15 -12.85 15.40
C GLY A 297 20.13 -12.12 14.56
N VAL A 298 19.28 -12.82 13.85
CA VAL A 298 18.29 -12.15 13.00
C VAL A 298 17.31 -11.33 13.85
N ILE A 299 16.87 -11.89 14.98
CA ILE A 299 15.96 -11.21 15.90
C ILE A 299 16.73 -10.30 16.87
N ALA A 300 17.74 -10.82 17.56
CA ALA A 300 18.50 -10.02 18.52
C ALA A 300 20.00 -10.31 18.49
N GLY A 301 20.82 -9.28 18.69
CA GLY A 301 22.25 -9.44 18.94
C GLY A 301 22.48 -10.06 20.31
N VAL A 302 22.05 -9.41 21.37
CA VAL A 302 22.17 -9.87 22.77
C VAL A 302 20.79 -9.87 23.43
N SER A 303 20.47 -10.93 24.14
CA SER A 303 19.25 -11.01 24.94
C SER A 303 19.51 -11.41 26.38
N TYR A 304 19.12 -10.59 27.30
CA TYR A 304 19.01 -10.85 28.73
C TYR A 304 17.56 -11.21 29.14
N GLY A 305 16.59 -10.96 28.25
CA GLY A 305 15.16 -11.15 28.44
C GLY A 305 14.63 -12.40 27.74
N VAL A 306 13.37 -12.32 27.34
CA VAL A 306 12.67 -13.42 26.69
C VAL A 306 12.51 -13.13 25.20
N ILE A 307 12.92 -14.11 24.38
CA ILE A 307 12.59 -14.15 22.94
C ILE A 307 11.73 -15.40 22.71
N GLU A 308 10.50 -15.21 22.23
CA GLU A 308 9.59 -16.35 22.09
C GLU A 308 8.75 -16.32 20.82
N ASN A 309 8.41 -17.51 20.32
CA ASN A 309 7.55 -17.74 19.16
C ASN A 309 8.05 -17.01 17.89
N CYS A 310 9.35 -16.70 17.79
CA CYS A 310 9.91 -16.02 16.65
C CYS A 310 10.37 -17.00 15.58
N GLU A 311 10.26 -16.61 14.32
CA GLU A 311 10.66 -17.43 13.18
C GLU A 311 11.56 -16.64 12.22
N ASN A 312 12.70 -17.22 11.86
CA ASN A 312 13.57 -16.72 10.81
C ASN A 312 13.42 -17.58 9.56
N ARG A 313 13.09 -16.95 8.42
CA ARG A 313 13.12 -17.54 7.08
C ARG A 313 14.15 -16.86 6.19
N ALA A 314 14.72 -15.73 6.62
CA ALA A 314 15.71 -14.97 5.88
C ALA A 314 17.05 -15.67 5.82
N ALA A 315 17.62 -15.83 4.62
CA ALA A 315 18.96 -16.38 4.47
C ALA A 315 20.00 -15.51 5.19
N VAL A 316 20.90 -16.16 5.92
CA VAL A 316 21.99 -15.49 6.67
C VAL A 316 23.35 -15.84 6.05
N ALA A 317 24.09 -14.81 5.68
CA ALA A 317 25.46 -14.91 5.20
C ALA A 317 26.42 -14.14 6.12
N VAL A 318 27.55 -14.73 6.43
CA VAL A 318 28.72 -14.09 7.07
C VAL A 318 29.85 -14.18 6.09
N GLU A 319 30.34 -13.05 5.63
CA GLU A 319 31.37 -13.00 4.59
C GLU A 319 32.28 -11.78 4.74
N ASN A 320 33.51 -11.87 4.25
CA ASN A 320 34.48 -10.77 4.31
C ASN A 320 34.59 -10.16 5.72
N LEU A 321 34.58 -11.03 6.73
CA LEU A 321 34.64 -10.63 8.13
C LEU A 321 36.03 -10.96 8.70
N ASP A 322 36.62 -9.98 9.39
CA ASP A 322 37.86 -10.12 10.13
C ASP A 322 37.61 -9.90 11.63
N ALA A 323 37.65 -10.95 12.42
CA ALA A 323 37.33 -10.89 13.83
C ALA A 323 38.60 -11.05 14.71
N SER A 324 38.90 -10.00 15.50
CA SER A 324 39.97 -10.02 16.50
C SER A 324 39.45 -10.15 17.95
N ALA A 325 38.13 -10.27 18.12
CA ALA A 325 37.44 -10.51 19.38
C ALA A 325 36.40 -11.63 19.24
N GLU A 326 35.98 -12.20 20.36
CA GLU A 326 34.97 -13.27 20.35
C GLU A 326 33.72 -12.78 19.64
N THR A 327 33.24 -13.59 18.69
CA THR A 327 32.13 -13.22 17.84
C THR A 327 31.15 -14.40 17.75
N GLY A 328 29.88 -14.12 17.79
CA GLY A 328 28.85 -15.15 17.67
C GLY A 328 27.72 -14.79 16.72
N PHE A 329 27.24 -15.81 15.99
CA PHE A 329 26.18 -15.73 15.03
C PHE A 329 25.11 -16.77 15.35
N GLY A 330 23.85 -16.33 15.42
CA GLY A 330 22.70 -17.21 15.60
C GLY A 330 21.57 -16.92 14.58
N GLY A 331 20.84 -17.96 14.22
CA GLY A 331 19.67 -17.80 13.37
C GLY A 331 18.55 -16.95 14.00
N ILE A 332 18.52 -16.89 15.34
CA ILE A 332 17.56 -16.08 16.12
C ILE A 332 18.31 -15.05 16.97
N VAL A 333 19.26 -15.47 17.82
CA VAL A 333 19.98 -14.61 18.75
C VAL A 333 21.49 -14.85 18.68
N GLY A 334 22.28 -13.77 18.72
CA GLY A 334 23.75 -13.89 18.80
C GLY A 334 24.22 -14.45 20.13
N LEU A 335 23.82 -13.78 21.23
CA LEU A 335 24.12 -14.18 22.62
C LEU A 335 22.80 -14.17 23.44
N CYS A 336 22.52 -15.33 24.04
CA CYS A 336 21.54 -15.44 25.11
C CYS A 336 22.28 -15.47 26.43
N ASP A 337 22.23 -14.38 27.21
CA ASP A 337 22.96 -14.26 28.48
C ASP A 337 21.98 -14.12 29.65
N ASN A 338 21.88 -15.17 30.45
CA ASN A 338 20.87 -15.29 31.51
C ASN A 338 19.41 -15.03 31.05
N GLY A 339 19.16 -15.11 29.74
CA GLY A 339 17.87 -14.92 29.10
C GLY A 339 17.20 -16.24 28.73
N THR A 340 16.03 -16.12 28.08
CA THR A 340 15.29 -17.28 27.60
C THR A 340 14.93 -17.13 26.12
N VAL A 341 15.27 -18.16 25.33
CA VAL A 341 14.79 -18.29 23.94
C VAL A 341 13.89 -19.52 23.88
N ARG A 342 12.61 -19.34 23.54
CA ARG A 342 11.67 -20.45 23.53
C ARG A 342 10.73 -20.46 22.33
N ASN A 343 10.39 -21.67 21.87
CA ASN A 343 9.47 -21.88 20.74
C ASN A 343 9.88 -21.17 19.45
N CYS A 344 11.19 -20.86 19.28
CA CYS A 344 11.69 -20.16 18.12
C CYS A 344 12.16 -21.15 17.04
N LYS A 345 12.07 -20.72 15.78
CA LYS A 345 12.43 -21.55 14.63
C LYS A 345 13.34 -20.80 13.68
N ASN A 346 14.45 -21.46 13.29
CA ASN A 346 15.23 -21.04 12.14
C ASN A 346 14.97 -22.00 10.98
N LYS A 347 14.37 -21.48 9.91
CA LYS A 347 14.07 -22.24 8.68
C LYS A 347 15.00 -21.90 7.54
N ALA A 348 15.82 -20.88 7.70
CA ALA A 348 16.69 -20.36 6.65
C ALA A 348 18.06 -20.99 6.63
N SER A 349 18.70 -20.94 5.48
CA SER A 349 20.12 -21.32 5.36
C SER A 349 21.01 -20.32 6.07
N PHE A 350 22.05 -20.84 6.71
CA PHE A 350 23.08 -20.07 7.39
C PHE A 350 24.44 -20.42 6.81
N THR A 351 25.16 -19.46 6.26
CA THR A 351 26.48 -19.68 5.63
C THR A 351 27.53 -18.75 6.22
N VAL A 352 28.62 -19.31 6.67
CA VAL A 352 29.85 -18.58 7.03
C VAL A 352 30.90 -18.91 5.98
N ALA A 353 31.28 -17.92 5.18
CA ALA A 353 32.16 -18.10 4.02
C ALA A 353 33.61 -18.28 4.38
N GLU A 354 34.44 -18.82 3.46
CA GLU A 354 35.89 -18.93 3.60
C GLU A 354 36.61 -17.57 3.74
N SER A 355 35.94 -16.48 3.32
CA SER A 355 36.44 -15.11 3.49
C SER A 355 36.36 -14.61 4.93
N VAL A 356 35.77 -15.41 5.84
CA VAL A 356 35.73 -15.10 7.27
C VAL A 356 36.99 -15.59 7.93
N VAL A 357 37.73 -14.67 8.51
CA VAL A 357 38.96 -14.96 9.25
C VAL A 357 38.82 -14.50 10.70
N SER A 358 39.18 -15.36 11.65
CA SER A 358 39.15 -14.98 13.06
C SER A 358 40.44 -15.41 13.78
N ASN A 359 40.99 -14.50 14.56
CA ASN A 359 42.04 -14.79 15.53
C ASN A 359 41.52 -14.86 16.98
N ALA A 360 40.20 -14.88 17.12
CA ALA A 360 39.47 -15.10 18.37
C ALA A 360 38.42 -16.21 18.19
N SER A 361 37.74 -16.59 19.25
CA SER A 361 36.70 -17.63 19.17
C SER A 361 35.52 -17.17 18.32
N LEU A 362 35.04 -18.06 17.47
CA LEU A 362 33.87 -17.86 16.60
C LEU A 362 32.80 -18.89 16.95
N ASN A 363 31.63 -18.42 17.35
CA ASN A 363 30.50 -19.25 17.77
C ASN A 363 29.35 -19.15 16.75
N THR A 364 28.89 -20.28 16.24
CA THR A 364 27.83 -20.30 15.23
C THR A 364 26.75 -21.32 15.60
N GLY A 365 25.53 -20.88 15.78
CA GLY A 365 24.42 -21.78 16.13
C GLY A 365 23.16 -21.53 15.29
N GLY A 366 22.39 -22.57 15.06
CA GLY A 366 21.15 -22.48 14.30
C GLY A 366 20.09 -21.60 14.97
N ILE A 367 20.11 -21.52 16.29
CA ILE A 367 19.26 -20.65 17.10
C ILE A 367 20.08 -19.56 17.77
N ALA A 368 21.12 -19.94 18.55
CA ALA A 368 21.97 -19.00 19.28
C ALA A 368 23.43 -19.20 18.94
N GLY A 369 24.18 -18.11 18.73
CA GLY A 369 25.63 -18.18 18.63
C GLY A 369 26.24 -18.72 19.93
N LYS A 370 25.83 -18.13 21.05
CA LYS A 370 26.25 -18.53 22.40
C LYS A 370 25.05 -18.44 23.36
N SER A 371 24.98 -19.40 24.28
CA SER A 371 24.13 -19.38 25.48
C SER A 371 25.02 -19.34 26.69
N HIS A 372 24.91 -18.31 27.53
CA HIS A 372 25.77 -18.04 28.65
C HIS A 372 24.99 -17.70 29.91
N GLY A 373 25.52 -18.13 31.07
CA GLY A 373 24.96 -17.85 32.38
C GLY A 373 24.02 -18.93 32.92
N GLU A 374 23.97 -19.04 34.23
CA GLU A 374 23.27 -20.13 34.96
C GLU A 374 21.75 -20.12 34.72
N SER A 375 21.17 -18.96 34.37
CA SER A 375 19.74 -18.82 34.09
C SER A 375 19.41 -18.83 32.59
N SER A 376 20.42 -19.06 31.75
CA SER A 376 20.21 -19.07 30.29
C SER A 376 19.47 -20.32 29.85
N SER A 377 18.49 -20.17 28.97
CA SER A 377 17.64 -21.27 28.56
C SER A 377 17.24 -21.18 27.08
N ILE A 378 17.43 -22.27 26.35
CA ILE A 378 16.94 -22.46 24.99
C ILE A 378 16.00 -23.67 24.99
N VAL A 379 14.69 -23.42 24.83
CA VAL A 379 13.64 -24.46 25.04
C VAL A 379 12.70 -24.53 23.84
N SER A 380 12.40 -25.74 23.40
CA SER A 380 11.44 -26.02 22.33
C SER A 380 11.75 -25.26 21.02
N CYS A 381 13.02 -25.02 20.74
CA CYS A 381 13.48 -24.37 19.51
C CYS A 381 13.89 -25.42 18.48
N SER A 382 13.71 -25.09 17.19
CA SER A 382 14.19 -25.92 16.08
C SER A 382 15.01 -25.13 15.09
N ASN A 383 16.04 -25.79 14.54
CA ASN A 383 16.77 -25.33 13.37
C ASN A 383 16.53 -26.33 12.23
N ASP A 384 15.70 -25.93 11.29
CA ASP A 384 15.34 -26.69 10.09
C ASP A 384 16.18 -26.25 8.87
N GLY A 385 16.93 -25.15 9.01
CA GLY A 385 17.79 -24.59 7.97
C GLY A 385 19.14 -25.30 7.90
N SER A 386 19.76 -25.26 6.72
CA SER A 386 21.14 -25.78 6.53
C SER A 386 22.15 -24.82 7.13
N MET A 387 23.22 -25.37 7.74
CA MET A 387 24.34 -24.59 8.23
C MET A 387 25.62 -25.01 7.50
N ASN A 388 26.27 -24.05 6.82
CA ASN A 388 27.51 -24.25 6.10
C ASN A 388 28.55 -23.28 6.65
N VAL A 389 29.59 -23.83 7.34
CA VAL A 389 30.61 -23.01 8.00
C VAL A 389 31.98 -23.35 7.46
N TYR A 390 32.62 -22.38 6.81
CA TYR A 390 33.93 -22.50 6.16
C TYR A 390 34.97 -21.51 6.72
N ALA A 391 34.66 -20.83 7.84
CA ALA A 391 35.56 -19.85 8.46
C ALA A 391 36.94 -20.40 8.78
N ARG A 392 37.93 -19.52 8.77
CA ARG A 392 39.31 -19.82 9.14
C ARG A 392 39.66 -19.22 10.50
N ILE A 393 40.12 -20.05 11.40
CA ILE A 393 40.69 -19.63 12.70
C ILE A 393 42.20 -19.61 12.58
N SER A 394 42.82 -18.47 12.85
CA SER A 394 44.25 -18.23 12.66
C SER A 394 45.05 -18.43 13.95
N GLU A 395 44.44 -18.30 15.13
CA GLU A 395 45.11 -18.42 16.41
C GLU A 395 44.87 -19.79 17.08
N VAL A 396 45.91 -20.40 17.61
CA VAL A 396 45.85 -21.74 18.24
C VAL A 396 45.01 -21.76 19.53
N SER A 397 44.90 -20.63 20.21
CA SER A 397 44.06 -20.47 21.41
C SER A 397 42.61 -20.23 21.17
N SER A 398 42.21 -20.00 19.91
CA SER A 398 40.88 -19.69 19.49
C SER A 398 40.10 -20.92 19.07
N ALA A 399 38.78 -20.89 19.16
CA ALA A 399 37.95 -22.03 18.84
C ALA A 399 36.85 -21.64 17.82
N LEU A 400 36.62 -22.51 16.83
CA LEU A 400 35.43 -22.52 16.01
C LEU A 400 34.42 -23.47 16.64
N ARG A 401 33.30 -22.92 17.13
CA ARG A 401 32.22 -23.68 17.76
C ARG A 401 30.99 -23.63 16.92
N ILE A 402 30.47 -24.78 16.53
CA ILE A 402 29.34 -24.91 15.64
C ILE A 402 28.31 -25.85 16.28
N GLY A 403 27.07 -25.39 16.40
CA GLY A 403 25.98 -26.21 16.93
C GLY A 403 24.69 -26.06 16.13
N GLY A 404 23.94 -27.13 15.98
CA GLY A 404 22.64 -27.11 15.33
C GLY A 404 21.66 -26.19 16.05
N ILE A 405 21.77 -26.02 17.35
CA ILE A 405 20.97 -25.10 18.18
C ILE A 405 21.87 -23.99 18.72
N ALA A 406 22.88 -24.26 19.51
CA ALA A 406 23.82 -23.27 20.04
C ALA A 406 25.25 -23.62 19.65
N GLY A 407 26.04 -22.63 19.27
CA GLY A 407 27.46 -22.79 18.97
C GLY A 407 28.26 -23.09 20.26
N GLU A 408 27.94 -22.37 21.34
CA GLU A 408 28.49 -22.59 22.67
C GLU A 408 27.36 -22.54 23.71
N ALA A 409 27.41 -23.39 24.70
CA ALA A 409 26.58 -23.37 25.91
C ALA A 409 27.53 -23.44 27.13
N ALA A 410 27.56 -22.37 27.96
CA ALA A 410 28.48 -22.21 29.08
C ALA A 410 27.76 -21.56 30.30
#